data_067045b45cd443f1557885959a6886ce
#
_entry.id   067045b45cd443f1557885959a6886ce
#
_cell.length_a   1.000
_cell.length_b   1.000
_cell.length_c   1.000
_cell.angle_alpha   90.00
_cell.angle_beta   90.00
_cell.angle_gamma   90.00
#
_symmetry.space_group_name_H-M   'P 1'
#
loop_
_entity.id
_entity.type
_entity.pdbx_description
1 polymer ?
#
loop_
_entity_poly.entity_id
_entity_poly.type
_entity_poly.pdbx_seq_one_letter_code
_entity_poly.pdbx_strand_id
1 'polypeptide(L)'
;MRLGIDIGGTNIVFGLFGEDGQLVRTSSVRSFARDASLESTLQSLQDRVGEFLTPDVKSIGIGVPSALDRETGVVYNAVNIPSWKNVPLKQILEAHFHVPVRLNNDANCFALGAYRHFAEEKPQSFVGVTLGTGVGLGIVIAGELYNGHNTGAGEIGCIRYLDADLETYCSSPFFTRKGTTCKKAAEAAAQGDPQALALFQEVGGHIGNLIATILYAYDPEMLVLGGGISRAFPYFKDRMKACLEKDFIYPETLKRIKIRQLDNDEIALIGAAYLR
;
A
#
# COMPACT_ATOMS: atom_id res chain seq x y z
N MET A 1 -3.14 1.10 -24.15
CA MET A 1 -3.60 1.43 -22.78
C MET A 1 -3.25 0.32 -21.80
N ARG A 2 -3.34 0.58 -20.48
CA ARG A 2 -3.13 -0.38 -19.40
C ARG A 2 -4.25 -0.24 -18.38
N LEU A 3 -4.78 -1.37 -17.92
CA LEU A 3 -5.76 -1.38 -16.83
C LEU A 3 -5.04 -1.69 -15.52
N GLY A 4 -5.17 -0.80 -14.54
CA GLY A 4 -4.77 -1.02 -13.16
C GLY A 4 -5.98 -1.35 -12.29
N ILE A 5 -5.83 -2.27 -11.37
CA ILE A 5 -6.86 -2.66 -10.40
C ILE A 5 -6.22 -2.73 -9.02
N ASP A 6 -6.84 -2.07 -8.05
CA ASP A 6 -6.45 -2.15 -6.66
C ASP A 6 -7.59 -2.79 -5.85
N ILE A 7 -7.36 -4.01 -5.37
CA ILE A 7 -8.34 -4.78 -4.59
C ILE A 7 -8.12 -4.49 -3.12
N GLY A 8 -8.86 -3.52 -2.59
CA GLY A 8 -8.84 -3.22 -1.15
C GLY A 8 -9.90 -3.99 -0.36
N GLY A 9 -9.78 -3.95 0.98
CA GLY A 9 -10.75 -4.60 1.87
C GLY A 9 -12.14 -3.96 1.87
N THR A 10 -12.26 -2.68 1.49
CA THR A 10 -13.53 -1.93 1.46
C THR A 10 -14.00 -1.67 0.04
N ASN A 11 -13.11 -1.28 -0.84
CA ASN A 11 -13.39 -0.95 -2.23
C ASN A 11 -12.42 -1.66 -3.16
N ILE A 12 -12.85 -1.87 -4.40
CA ILE A 12 -12.01 -2.23 -5.53
C ILE A 12 -12.01 -1.03 -6.48
N VAL A 13 -10.82 -0.57 -6.83
CA VAL A 13 -10.64 0.58 -7.71
C VAL A 13 -10.06 0.11 -9.04
N PHE A 14 -10.63 0.61 -10.13
CA PHE A 14 -10.22 0.33 -11.50
C PHE A 14 -9.75 1.63 -12.15
N GLY A 15 -8.66 1.59 -12.89
CA GLY A 15 -8.17 2.74 -13.64
C GLY A 15 -7.57 2.35 -14.98
N LEU A 16 -8.07 2.97 -16.03
CA LEU A 16 -7.55 2.82 -17.38
C LEU A 16 -6.57 3.96 -17.66
N PHE A 17 -5.34 3.60 -18.01
CA PHE A 17 -4.25 4.55 -18.28
C PHE A 17 -3.91 4.54 -19.77
N GLY A 18 -3.73 5.73 -20.34
CA GLY A 18 -3.22 5.94 -21.68
C GLY A 18 -1.76 5.51 -21.84
N GLU A 19 -1.25 5.54 -23.07
CA GLU A 19 0.18 5.27 -23.33
C GLU A 19 1.10 6.34 -22.72
N ASP A 20 0.60 7.56 -22.61
CA ASP A 20 1.23 8.70 -21.92
C ASP A 20 1.25 8.58 -20.38
N GLY A 21 0.55 7.57 -19.85
CA GLY A 21 0.44 7.33 -18.41
C GLY A 21 -0.65 8.15 -17.72
N GLN A 22 -1.44 8.93 -18.46
CA GLN A 22 -2.55 9.68 -17.88
C GLN A 22 -3.75 8.76 -17.60
N LEU A 23 -4.46 9.04 -16.50
CA LEU A 23 -5.70 8.34 -16.17
C LEU A 23 -6.81 8.79 -17.13
N VAL A 24 -7.33 7.85 -17.92
CA VAL A 24 -8.40 8.08 -18.90
C VAL A 24 -9.78 7.85 -18.30
N ARG A 25 -9.91 6.80 -17.47
CA ARG A 25 -11.16 6.41 -16.83
C ARG A 25 -10.88 5.73 -15.49
N THR A 26 -11.67 6.04 -14.49
CA THR A 26 -11.63 5.37 -13.18
C THR A 26 -13.03 4.98 -12.73
N SER A 27 -13.11 3.95 -11.92
CA SER A 27 -14.32 3.55 -11.19
C SER A 27 -13.94 2.91 -9.88
N SER A 28 -14.75 3.13 -8.86
CA SER A 28 -14.62 2.48 -7.56
C SER A 28 -15.92 1.77 -7.22
N VAL A 29 -15.82 0.52 -6.83
CA VAL A 29 -16.95 -0.29 -6.39
C VAL A 29 -16.68 -0.85 -5.00
N ARG A 30 -17.72 -1.22 -4.27
CA ARG A 30 -17.58 -1.89 -2.99
C ARG A 30 -16.87 -3.23 -3.18
N SER A 31 -15.96 -3.56 -2.28
CA SER A 31 -15.28 -4.85 -2.26
C SER A 31 -16.25 -6.01 -2.02
N PHE A 32 -15.80 -7.21 -2.24
CA PHE A 32 -16.60 -8.42 -2.10
C PHE A 32 -17.15 -8.59 -0.68
N ALA A 33 -18.36 -9.13 -0.56
CA ALA A 33 -18.89 -9.52 0.72
C ALA A 33 -18.03 -10.64 1.33
N ARG A 34 -17.84 -10.63 2.65
CA ARG A 34 -16.94 -11.60 3.31
C ARG A 34 -17.40 -13.05 3.19
N ASP A 35 -18.69 -13.27 2.99
CA ASP A 35 -19.36 -14.57 2.81
C ASP A 35 -19.57 -14.94 1.33
N ALA A 36 -19.10 -14.10 0.40
CA ALA A 36 -19.23 -14.37 -1.03
C ALA A 36 -18.40 -15.60 -1.45
N SER A 37 -18.98 -16.44 -2.29
CA SER A 37 -18.30 -17.61 -2.85
C SER A 37 -17.16 -17.18 -3.79
N LEU A 38 -16.20 -18.08 -4.00
CA LEU A 38 -15.12 -17.86 -4.96
C LEU A 38 -15.66 -17.56 -6.36
N GLU A 39 -16.63 -18.35 -6.81
CA GLU A 39 -17.24 -18.19 -8.13
C GLU A 39 -17.91 -16.81 -8.28
N SER A 40 -18.69 -16.38 -7.27
CA SER A 40 -19.34 -15.06 -7.27
C SER A 40 -18.34 -13.90 -7.30
N THR A 41 -17.24 -14.00 -6.54
CA THR A 41 -16.22 -12.95 -6.50
C THR A 41 -15.45 -12.87 -7.82
N LEU A 42 -15.10 -14.01 -8.43
CA LEU A 42 -14.44 -14.07 -9.72
C LEU A 42 -15.34 -13.55 -10.84
N GLN A 43 -16.61 -13.96 -10.87
CA GLN A 43 -17.58 -13.47 -11.87
C GLN A 43 -17.74 -11.94 -11.75
N SER A 44 -17.94 -11.44 -10.55
CA SER A 44 -18.05 -9.99 -10.31
C SER A 44 -16.80 -9.24 -10.75
N LEU A 45 -15.61 -9.78 -10.51
CA LEU A 45 -14.36 -9.17 -10.98
C LEU A 45 -14.28 -9.18 -12.52
N GLN A 46 -14.61 -10.30 -13.15
CA GLN A 46 -14.62 -10.43 -14.61
C GLN A 46 -15.59 -9.46 -15.27
N ASP A 47 -16.82 -9.35 -14.75
CA ASP A 47 -17.81 -8.41 -15.27
C ASP A 47 -17.29 -6.96 -15.23
N ARG A 48 -16.68 -6.57 -14.11
CA ARG A 48 -16.13 -5.21 -13.95
C ARG A 48 -14.91 -4.95 -14.82
N VAL A 49 -14.00 -5.92 -14.92
CA VAL A 49 -12.85 -5.82 -15.83
C VAL A 49 -13.34 -5.66 -17.28
N GLY A 50 -14.36 -6.43 -17.69
CA GLY A 50 -14.95 -6.35 -19.02
C GLY A 50 -15.47 -4.97 -19.40
N GLU A 51 -15.97 -4.18 -18.43
CA GLU A 51 -16.43 -2.80 -18.67
C GLU A 51 -15.28 -1.85 -19.08
N PHE A 52 -14.02 -2.19 -18.74
CA PHE A 52 -12.82 -1.38 -19.04
C PHE A 52 -12.05 -1.88 -20.26
N LEU A 53 -12.30 -3.11 -20.70
CA LEU A 53 -11.55 -3.68 -21.81
C LEU A 53 -12.00 -3.11 -23.14
N THR A 54 -11.02 -2.57 -23.85
CA THR A 54 -11.12 -2.18 -25.27
C THR A 54 -10.00 -2.86 -26.03
N PRO A 55 -10.04 -2.94 -27.37
CA PRO A 55 -8.96 -3.54 -28.16
C PRO A 55 -7.57 -2.93 -27.93
N ASP A 56 -7.51 -1.71 -27.39
CA ASP A 56 -6.27 -1.00 -27.12
C ASP A 56 -5.64 -1.36 -25.74
N VAL A 57 -6.34 -2.10 -24.89
CA VAL A 57 -5.81 -2.53 -23.58
C VAL A 57 -4.81 -3.66 -23.79
N LYS A 58 -3.54 -3.38 -23.46
CA LYS A 58 -2.41 -4.29 -23.70
C LYS A 58 -2.04 -5.15 -22.49
N SER A 59 -2.49 -4.74 -21.29
CA SER A 59 -2.20 -5.47 -20.05
C SER A 59 -3.15 -5.09 -18.92
N ILE A 60 -3.35 -6.01 -18.00
CA ILE A 60 -4.07 -5.83 -16.74
C ILE A 60 -3.07 -6.02 -15.60
N GLY A 61 -2.94 -5.04 -14.72
CA GLY A 61 -2.16 -5.15 -13.49
C GLY A 61 -3.07 -5.07 -12.28
N ILE A 62 -2.84 -5.93 -11.28
CA ILE A 62 -3.72 -6.04 -10.12
C ILE A 62 -2.89 -6.03 -8.83
N GLY A 63 -3.19 -5.09 -7.93
CA GLY A 63 -2.79 -5.13 -6.53
C GLY A 63 -3.78 -5.95 -5.72
N VAL A 64 -3.29 -6.93 -4.96
CA VAL A 64 -4.12 -7.77 -4.09
C VAL A 64 -3.65 -7.69 -2.64
N PRO A 65 -4.54 -7.70 -1.63
CA PRO A 65 -4.16 -7.65 -0.22
C PRO A 65 -3.74 -9.04 0.27
N SER A 66 -2.70 -9.62 -0.34
CA SER A 66 -2.24 -10.98 -0.06
C SER A 66 -0.81 -11.18 -0.55
N ALA A 67 -0.10 -12.13 0.08
CA ALA A 67 1.05 -12.75 -0.55
C ALA A 67 0.59 -13.62 -1.73
N LEU A 68 1.43 -13.74 -2.75
CA LEU A 68 1.12 -14.46 -3.98
C LEU A 68 2.40 -15.01 -4.64
N ASP A 69 2.22 -15.99 -5.49
CA ASP A 69 3.25 -16.44 -6.43
C ASP A 69 3.21 -15.55 -7.68
N ARG A 70 4.27 -14.80 -7.93
CA ARG A 70 4.34 -13.86 -9.07
C ARG A 70 4.43 -14.56 -10.43
N GLU A 71 5.04 -15.72 -10.49
CA GLU A 71 5.23 -16.47 -11.75
C GLU A 71 3.92 -17.08 -12.20
N THR A 72 3.29 -17.82 -11.29
CA THR A 72 2.03 -18.50 -11.56
C THR A 72 0.80 -17.60 -11.40
N GLY A 73 0.91 -16.50 -10.62
CA GLY A 73 -0.19 -15.62 -10.28
C GLY A 73 -1.23 -16.25 -9.35
N VAL A 74 -0.79 -17.20 -8.51
CA VAL A 74 -1.63 -17.80 -7.49
C VAL A 74 -1.66 -16.91 -6.25
N VAL A 75 -2.85 -16.44 -5.87
CA VAL A 75 -3.11 -15.69 -4.64
C VAL A 75 -3.28 -16.71 -3.51
N TYR A 76 -2.41 -16.65 -2.49
CA TYR A 76 -2.38 -17.68 -1.45
C TYR A 76 -3.53 -17.56 -0.44
N ASN A 77 -3.70 -16.38 0.15
CA ASN A 77 -4.72 -16.17 1.18
C ASN A 77 -5.04 -14.68 1.34
N ALA A 78 -6.10 -14.23 0.71
CA ALA A 78 -6.54 -12.85 0.83
C ALA A 78 -7.38 -12.67 2.12
N VAL A 79 -6.78 -12.11 3.17
CA VAL A 79 -7.40 -11.98 4.51
C VAL A 79 -8.79 -11.32 4.46
N ASN A 80 -8.96 -10.34 3.58
CA ASN A 80 -10.21 -9.60 3.41
C ASN A 80 -11.22 -10.29 2.48
N ILE A 81 -10.81 -11.37 1.78
CA ILE A 81 -11.64 -12.13 0.84
C ILE A 81 -11.51 -13.63 1.20
N PRO A 82 -12.22 -14.11 2.22
CA PRO A 82 -12.01 -15.43 2.79
C PRO A 82 -12.15 -16.61 1.81
N SER A 83 -12.89 -16.41 0.71
CA SER A 83 -13.00 -17.38 -0.39
C SER A 83 -11.76 -17.49 -1.27
N TRP A 84 -10.83 -16.52 -1.18
CA TRP A 84 -9.60 -16.54 -2.00
C TRP A 84 -8.48 -17.26 -1.27
N LYS A 85 -8.41 -18.58 -1.48
CA LYS A 85 -7.34 -19.46 -0.97
C LYS A 85 -6.75 -20.25 -2.12
N ASN A 86 -5.46 -20.03 -2.42
CA ASN A 86 -4.74 -20.67 -3.53
C ASN A 86 -5.46 -20.47 -4.88
N VAL A 87 -5.89 -19.23 -5.16
CA VAL A 87 -6.64 -18.91 -6.37
C VAL A 87 -5.66 -18.60 -7.53
N PRO A 88 -5.70 -19.34 -8.65
CA PRO A 88 -4.87 -19.08 -9.82
C PRO A 88 -5.41 -17.89 -10.63
N LEU A 89 -5.46 -16.72 -9.99
CA LEU A 89 -6.16 -15.53 -10.50
C LEU A 89 -5.66 -15.08 -11.87
N LYS A 90 -4.33 -15.09 -12.07
CA LYS A 90 -3.71 -14.76 -13.35
C LYS A 90 -4.24 -15.64 -14.47
N GLN A 91 -4.15 -16.97 -14.27
CA GLN A 91 -4.59 -17.93 -15.28
C GLN A 91 -6.08 -17.79 -15.63
N ILE A 92 -6.94 -17.58 -14.60
CA ILE A 92 -8.37 -17.39 -14.77
C ILE A 92 -8.67 -16.15 -15.63
N LEU A 93 -8.03 -15.02 -15.33
CA LEU A 93 -8.27 -13.78 -16.04
C LEU A 93 -7.63 -13.77 -17.45
N GLU A 94 -6.42 -14.32 -17.61
CA GLU A 94 -5.78 -14.45 -18.93
C GLU A 94 -6.57 -15.39 -19.87
N ALA A 95 -7.11 -16.49 -19.34
CA ALA A 95 -7.97 -17.39 -20.11
C ALA A 95 -9.29 -16.74 -20.57
N HIS A 96 -9.84 -15.84 -19.72
CA HIS A 96 -11.12 -15.18 -20.02
C HIS A 96 -10.97 -14.00 -20.96
N PHE A 97 -9.92 -13.16 -20.76
CA PHE A 97 -9.78 -11.90 -21.49
C PHE A 97 -8.76 -11.92 -22.64
N HIS A 98 -7.91 -12.93 -22.69
CA HIS A 98 -6.82 -13.04 -23.66
C HIS A 98 -5.86 -11.82 -23.64
N VAL A 99 -5.69 -11.21 -22.48
CA VAL A 99 -4.81 -10.07 -22.21
C VAL A 99 -3.84 -10.46 -21.10
N PRO A 100 -2.54 -10.13 -21.21
CA PRO A 100 -1.56 -10.40 -20.17
C PRO A 100 -1.96 -9.81 -18.81
N VAL A 101 -1.92 -10.63 -17.75
CA VAL A 101 -2.24 -10.23 -16.38
C VAL A 101 -0.98 -10.27 -15.51
N ARG A 102 -0.79 -9.23 -14.69
CA ARG A 102 0.29 -9.13 -13.70
C ARG A 102 -0.31 -8.88 -12.33
N LEU A 103 0.20 -9.59 -11.33
CA LEU A 103 -0.27 -9.47 -9.95
C LEU A 103 0.88 -9.09 -9.03
N ASN A 104 0.57 -8.28 -8.03
CA ASN A 104 1.47 -8.04 -6.91
C ASN A 104 0.67 -7.73 -5.64
N ASN A 105 1.35 -7.70 -4.49
CA ASN A 105 0.77 -7.20 -3.25
C ASN A 105 0.44 -5.69 -3.40
N ASP A 106 -0.62 -5.24 -2.72
CA ASP A 106 -1.12 -3.86 -2.76
C ASP A 106 -0.08 -2.83 -2.29
N ALA A 107 0.70 -3.14 -1.24
CA ALA A 107 1.76 -2.25 -0.77
C ALA A 107 2.92 -2.13 -1.79
N ASN A 108 3.24 -3.20 -2.50
CA ASN A 108 4.20 -3.17 -3.60
C ASN A 108 3.67 -2.31 -4.76
N CYS A 109 2.38 -2.40 -5.07
CA CYS A 109 1.75 -1.53 -6.06
C CYS A 109 1.80 -0.06 -5.61
N PHE A 110 1.51 0.23 -4.34
CA PHE A 110 1.69 1.57 -3.79
C PHE A 110 3.13 2.08 -3.96
N ALA A 111 4.12 1.27 -3.56
CA ALA A 111 5.53 1.66 -3.65
C ALA A 111 5.97 1.94 -5.10
N LEU A 112 5.56 1.10 -6.06
CA LEU A 112 5.86 1.30 -7.48
C LEU A 112 5.20 2.56 -8.03
N GLY A 113 3.94 2.81 -7.67
CA GLY A 113 3.21 4.01 -8.07
C GLY A 113 3.83 5.28 -7.49
N ALA A 114 4.18 5.27 -6.19
CA ALA A 114 4.86 6.38 -5.52
C ALA A 114 6.26 6.62 -6.11
N TYR A 115 7.03 5.58 -6.37
CA TYR A 115 8.32 5.69 -7.06
C TYR A 115 8.17 6.37 -8.44
N ARG A 116 7.15 6.00 -9.21
CA ARG A 116 6.87 6.64 -10.50
C ARG A 116 6.44 8.10 -10.37
N HIS A 117 5.70 8.43 -9.30
CA HIS A 117 5.31 9.81 -9.00
C HIS A 117 6.53 10.71 -8.75
N PHE A 118 7.54 10.17 -8.08
CA PHE A 118 8.81 10.87 -7.80
C PHE A 118 9.93 10.51 -8.79
N ALA A 119 9.60 10.01 -9.98
CA ALA A 119 10.60 9.54 -10.97
C ALA A 119 11.60 10.60 -11.40
N GLU A 120 11.25 11.88 -11.37
CA GLU A 120 12.17 12.99 -11.67
C GLU A 120 13.33 13.09 -10.67
N GLU A 121 13.11 12.72 -9.40
CA GLU A 121 14.16 12.70 -8.36
C GLU A 121 15.09 11.47 -8.49
N LYS A 122 14.74 10.48 -9.29
CA LYS A 122 15.51 9.25 -9.62
C LYS A 122 16.19 8.58 -8.41
N PRO A 123 15.50 8.33 -7.30
CA PRO A 123 16.13 7.64 -6.18
C PRO A 123 16.55 6.22 -6.58
N GLN A 124 17.78 5.83 -6.21
CA GLN A 124 18.29 4.48 -6.48
C GLN A 124 17.71 3.45 -5.51
N SER A 125 17.38 3.88 -4.29
CA SER A 125 16.71 3.07 -3.28
C SER A 125 15.51 3.85 -2.72
N PHE A 126 14.34 3.21 -2.77
CA PHE A 126 13.08 3.84 -2.42
C PHE A 126 12.22 2.86 -1.62
N VAL A 127 11.53 3.39 -0.62
CA VAL A 127 10.57 2.63 0.17
C VAL A 127 9.23 3.37 0.21
N GLY A 128 8.16 2.68 -0.18
CA GLY A 128 6.79 3.14 0.01
C GLY A 128 6.16 2.42 1.21
N VAL A 129 5.58 3.19 2.13
CA VAL A 129 4.93 2.67 3.34
C VAL A 129 3.46 3.07 3.34
N THR A 130 2.57 2.12 3.45
CA THR A 130 1.14 2.38 3.63
C THR A 130 0.76 2.23 5.10
N LEU A 131 0.17 3.27 5.67
CA LEU A 131 -0.37 3.31 7.04
C LEU A 131 -1.90 3.39 6.95
N GLY A 132 -2.57 2.29 7.20
CA GLY A 132 -4.01 2.16 7.03
C GLY A 132 -4.64 1.15 7.98
N THR A 133 -5.36 0.16 7.46
CA THR A 133 -5.87 -1.00 8.22
C THR A 133 -4.72 -1.75 8.87
N GLY A 134 -3.61 -1.89 8.12
CA GLY A 134 -2.34 -2.44 8.57
C GLY A 134 -1.16 -1.54 8.18
N VAL A 135 0.04 -2.09 8.28
CA VAL A 135 1.29 -1.51 7.80
C VAL A 135 1.78 -2.33 6.61
N GLY A 136 1.72 -1.74 5.42
CA GLY A 136 2.32 -2.32 4.22
C GLY A 136 3.60 -1.59 3.83
N LEU A 137 4.54 -2.31 3.23
CA LEU A 137 5.79 -1.73 2.74
C LEU A 137 6.19 -2.39 1.43
N GLY A 138 6.53 -1.57 0.45
CA GLY A 138 7.15 -2.01 -0.80
C GLY A 138 8.49 -1.34 -1.01
N ILE A 139 9.41 -2.05 -1.66
CA ILE A 139 10.80 -1.66 -1.85
C ILE A 139 11.09 -1.56 -3.34
N VAL A 140 11.72 -0.46 -3.77
CA VAL A 140 12.21 -0.30 -5.14
C VAL A 140 13.71 -0.04 -5.09
N ILE A 141 14.49 -0.83 -5.84
CA ILE A 141 15.94 -0.72 -5.93
C ILE A 141 16.30 -0.62 -7.41
N ALA A 142 17.08 0.38 -7.76
CA ALA A 142 17.50 0.65 -9.15
C ALA A 142 16.31 0.69 -10.15
N GLY A 143 15.16 1.20 -9.70
CA GLY A 143 13.96 1.33 -10.53
C GLY A 143 13.07 0.08 -10.61
N GLU A 144 13.46 -1.01 -9.95
CA GLU A 144 12.72 -2.28 -9.97
C GLU A 144 12.19 -2.65 -8.58
N LEU A 145 10.95 -3.18 -8.52
CA LEU A 145 10.39 -3.70 -7.27
C LEU A 145 11.20 -4.87 -6.75
N TYR A 146 11.62 -4.78 -5.50
CA TYR A 146 12.21 -5.90 -4.78
C TYR A 146 11.12 -6.67 -4.04
N ASN A 147 10.74 -7.81 -4.58
CA ASN A 147 9.63 -8.62 -4.06
C ASN A 147 10.09 -9.69 -3.05
N GLY A 148 11.41 -9.89 -2.91
CA GLY A 148 11.92 -11.07 -2.21
C GLY A 148 11.64 -12.35 -2.98
N HIS A 149 11.70 -13.48 -2.29
CA HIS A 149 11.49 -14.82 -2.90
C HIS A 149 9.98 -15.11 -3.12
N ASN A 150 9.12 -14.73 -2.15
CA ASN A 150 7.69 -15.09 -2.12
C ASN A 150 6.76 -13.87 -2.08
N THR A 151 7.13 -12.74 -2.67
CA THR A 151 6.45 -11.45 -2.47
C THR A 151 6.33 -10.97 -1.01
N GLY A 152 7.07 -11.60 -0.10
CA GLY A 152 7.06 -11.27 1.32
C GLY A 152 8.13 -10.25 1.75
N ALA A 153 8.89 -9.66 0.80
CA ALA A 153 9.77 -8.56 1.14
C ALA A 153 8.93 -7.34 1.57
N GLY A 154 9.26 -6.78 2.72
CA GLY A 154 8.52 -5.62 3.22
C GLY A 154 7.46 -5.92 4.27
N GLU A 155 7.29 -7.16 4.71
CA GLU A 155 6.37 -7.54 5.81
C GLU A 155 6.86 -7.03 7.19
N ILE A 156 7.30 -5.76 7.23
CA ILE A 156 7.90 -5.13 8.41
C ILE A 156 6.87 -4.86 9.51
N GLY A 157 5.60 -4.74 9.15
CA GLY A 157 4.49 -4.60 10.10
C GLY A 157 4.42 -5.77 11.09
N CYS A 158 4.81 -6.97 10.66
CA CYS A 158 4.79 -8.19 11.47
C CYS A 158 5.98 -8.31 12.45
N ILE A 159 6.94 -7.38 12.43
CA ILE A 159 8.07 -7.40 13.37
C ILE A 159 7.56 -7.10 14.78
N ARG A 160 7.98 -7.95 15.74
CA ARG A 160 7.63 -7.77 17.14
C ARG A 160 8.08 -6.42 17.66
N TYR A 161 7.14 -5.74 18.30
CA TYR A 161 7.35 -4.43 18.87
C TYR A 161 6.51 -4.27 20.14
N LEU A 162 7.17 -3.92 21.25
CA LEU A 162 6.57 -3.87 22.57
C LEU A 162 5.87 -5.20 22.93
N ASP A 163 4.60 -5.17 23.26
CA ASP A 163 3.80 -6.35 23.62
C ASP A 163 3.11 -7.02 22.39
N ALA A 164 3.26 -6.46 21.19
CA ALA A 164 2.64 -6.97 19.96
C ALA A 164 3.60 -6.91 18.75
N ASP A 165 3.28 -6.11 17.74
CA ASP A 165 4.03 -5.88 16.51
C ASP A 165 3.93 -4.41 16.07
N LEU A 166 4.73 -4.03 15.07
CA LEU A 166 4.74 -2.66 14.54
C LEU A 166 3.40 -2.29 13.91
N GLU A 167 2.69 -3.22 13.28
CA GLU A 167 1.38 -2.98 12.70
C GLU A 167 0.38 -2.54 13.75
N THR A 168 0.32 -3.23 14.88
CA THR A 168 -0.59 -2.93 15.99
C THR A 168 -0.42 -1.50 16.51
N TYR A 169 0.81 -0.98 16.48
CA TYR A 169 1.13 0.34 17.03
C TYR A 169 1.15 1.47 15.99
N CYS A 170 1.30 1.15 14.70
CA CYS A 170 1.44 2.14 13.63
C CYS A 170 0.24 2.19 12.67
N SER A 171 -0.82 1.41 12.93
CA SER A 171 -1.97 1.33 12.04
C SER A 171 -3.32 1.48 12.75
N SER A 172 -4.45 1.18 12.09
CA SER A 172 -5.80 1.31 12.67
C SER A 172 -5.99 0.61 14.02
N PRO A 173 -5.42 -0.56 14.31
CA PRO A 173 -5.42 -1.19 15.63
C PRO A 173 -5.00 -0.28 16.77
N PHE A 174 -4.01 0.61 16.58
CA PHE A 174 -3.62 1.59 17.60
C PHE A 174 -4.83 2.44 18.06
N PHE A 175 -5.54 3.02 17.11
CA PHE A 175 -6.70 3.87 17.42
C PHE A 175 -7.88 3.06 17.98
N THR A 176 -8.10 1.85 17.47
CA THR A 176 -9.17 0.96 17.95
C THR A 176 -8.94 0.56 19.41
N ARG A 177 -7.71 0.26 19.82
CA ARG A 177 -7.33 0.00 21.23
C ARG A 177 -7.60 1.20 22.16
N LYS A 178 -7.63 2.41 21.60
CA LYS A 178 -7.94 3.66 22.32
C LYS A 178 -9.43 4.05 22.22
N GLY A 179 -10.29 3.17 21.68
CA GLY A 179 -11.73 3.37 21.56
C GLY A 179 -12.15 4.39 20.49
N THR A 180 -11.29 4.67 19.52
CA THR A 180 -11.53 5.65 18.45
C THR A 180 -11.11 5.13 17.08
N THR A 181 -11.13 6.01 16.06
CA THR A 181 -10.56 5.78 14.74
C THR A 181 -9.63 6.93 14.39
N CYS A 182 -8.64 6.71 13.50
CA CYS A 182 -7.77 7.78 13.04
C CYS A 182 -8.56 8.97 12.50
N LYS A 183 -9.62 8.73 11.74
CA LYS A 183 -10.49 9.78 11.20
C LYS A 183 -11.13 10.63 12.29
N LYS A 184 -11.79 10.00 13.29
CA LYS A 184 -12.40 10.73 14.41
C LYS A 184 -11.37 11.50 15.23
N ALA A 185 -10.21 10.90 15.49
CA ALA A 185 -9.11 11.55 16.18
C ALA A 185 -8.59 12.77 15.38
N ALA A 186 -8.45 12.66 14.05
CA ALA A 186 -8.02 13.77 13.21
C ALA A 186 -9.04 14.90 13.16
N GLU A 187 -10.34 14.58 13.11
CA GLU A 187 -11.42 15.56 13.18
C GLU A 187 -11.40 16.33 14.51
N ALA A 188 -11.18 15.63 15.64
CA ALA A 188 -11.05 16.27 16.96
C ALA A 188 -9.75 17.09 17.09
N ALA A 189 -8.62 16.57 16.59
CA ALA A 189 -7.35 17.28 16.59
C ALA A 189 -7.40 18.58 15.77
N ALA A 190 -8.16 18.59 14.67
CA ALA A 190 -8.39 19.79 13.87
C ALA A 190 -9.16 20.89 14.65
N GLN A 191 -9.91 20.49 15.67
CA GLN A 191 -10.62 21.40 16.58
C GLN A 191 -9.78 21.77 17.82
N GLY A 192 -8.53 21.28 17.88
CA GLY A 192 -7.60 21.54 18.98
C GLY A 192 -7.82 20.67 20.23
N ASP A 193 -8.52 19.54 20.11
CA ASP A 193 -8.74 18.62 21.23
C ASP A 193 -7.41 18.09 21.78
N PRO A 194 -7.06 18.33 23.06
CA PRO A 194 -5.77 17.94 23.60
C PRO A 194 -5.56 16.41 23.66
N GLN A 195 -6.64 15.64 23.85
CA GLN A 195 -6.55 14.18 23.94
C GLN A 195 -6.28 13.60 22.56
N ALA A 196 -6.96 14.11 21.53
CA ALA A 196 -6.71 13.70 20.14
C ALA A 196 -5.28 14.06 19.69
N LEU A 197 -4.80 15.27 20.03
CA LEU A 197 -3.42 15.67 19.76
C LEU A 197 -2.41 14.76 20.47
N ALA A 198 -2.67 14.39 21.74
CA ALA A 198 -1.82 13.46 22.50
C ALA A 198 -1.76 12.07 21.85
N LEU A 199 -2.88 11.56 21.29
CA LEU A 199 -2.87 10.30 20.53
C LEU A 199 -1.95 10.38 19.31
N PHE A 200 -1.94 11.50 18.58
CA PHE A 200 -1.05 11.69 17.45
C PHE A 200 0.42 11.85 17.86
N GLN A 201 0.68 12.41 19.04
CA GLN A 201 2.05 12.40 19.58
C GLN A 201 2.49 10.96 19.94
N GLU A 202 1.61 10.15 20.52
CA GLU A 202 1.92 8.75 20.85
C GLU A 202 2.19 7.93 19.57
N VAL A 203 1.27 7.92 18.61
CA VAL A 203 1.44 7.17 17.34
C VAL A 203 2.63 7.69 16.53
N GLY A 204 2.92 8.99 16.59
CA GLY A 204 4.10 9.58 15.95
C GLY A 204 5.42 8.99 16.48
N GLY A 205 5.51 8.73 17.79
CA GLY A 205 6.65 8.01 18.36
C GLY A 205 6.77 6.59 17.81
N HIS A 206 5.67 5.86 17.71
CA HIS A 206 5.67 4.50 17.14
C HIS A 206 6.03 4.49 15.66
N ILE A 207 5.51 5.42 14.87
CA ILE A 207 5.88 5.58 13.46
C ILE A 207 7.36 5.95 13.32
N GLY A 208 7.93 6.75 14.23
CA GLY A 208 9.37 7.01 14.29
C GLY A 208 10.18 5.73 14.44
N ASN A 209 9.79 4.82 15.34
CA ASN A 209 10.43 3.52 15.49
C ASN A 209 10.27 2.62 14.25
N LEU A 210 9.09 2.63 13.61
CA LEU A 210 8.89 1.93 12.34
C LEU A 210 9.87 2.44 11.27
N ILE A 211 10.00 3.76 11.13
CA ILE A 211 10.93 4.35 10.16
C ILE A 211 12.38 4.03 10.53
N ALA A 212 12.78 4.10 11.80
CA ALA A 212 14.11 3.69 12.23
C ALA A 212 14.42 2.24 11.83
N THR A 213 13.46 1.33 12.03
CA THR A 213 13.58 -0.08 11.61
C THR A 213 13.80 -0.20 10.10
N ILE A 214 13.05 0.59 9.30
CA ILE A 214 13.21 0.63 7.84
C ILE A 214 14.60 1.16 7.46
N LEU A 215 15.06 2.23 8.10
CA LEU A 215 16.38 2.82 7.83
C LEU A 215 17.50 1.83 8.18
N TYR A 216 17.40 1.11 9.28
CA TYR A 216 18.38 0.06 9.64
C TYR A 216 18.39 -1.13 8.67
N ALA A 217 17.22 -1.49 8.12
CA ALA A 217 17.10 -2.65 7.26
C ALA A 217 17.45 -2.37 5.78
N TYR A 218 17.15 -1.17 5.27
CA TYR A 218 17.17 -0.89 3.83
C TYR A 218 17.97 0.36 3.45
N ASP A 219 18.23 1.29 4.37
CA ASP A 219 18.92 2.57 4.13
C ASP A 219 18.50 3.26 2.82
N PRO A 220 17.20 3.56 2.64
CA PRO A 220 16.70 4.11 1.39
C PRO A 220 17.06 5.59 1.24
N GLU A 221 17.23 6.07 -0.01
CA GLU A 221 17.35 7.50 -0.31
C GLU A 221 16.06 8.28 -0.11
N MET A 222 14.92 7.60 -0.32
CA MET A 222 13.60 8.19 -0.17
C MET A 222 12.63 7.21 0.48
N LEU A 223 11.84 7.73 1.43
CA LEU A 223 10.73 7.03 2.07
C LEU A 223 9.45 7.85 1.88
N VAL A 224 8.40 7.21 1.37
CA VAL A 224 7.10 7.84 1.14
C VAL A 224 6.04 7.18 2.00
N LEU A 225 5.36 7.98 2.82
CA LEU A 225 4.22 7.56 3.63
C LEU A 225 2.91 7.80 2.87
N GLY A 226 2.09 6.77 2.75
CA GLY A 226 0.75 6.82 2.20
C GLY A 226 -0.28 6.13 3.09
N GLY A 227 -1.50 5.97 2.58
CA GLY A 227 -2.61 5.38 3.30
C GLY A 227 -3.35 6.36 4.20
N GLY A 228 -4.49 5.92 4.75
CA GLY A 228 -5.42 6.81 5.44
C GLY A 228 -4.85 7.51 6.68
N ILE A 229 -3.94 6.87 7.41
CA ILE A 229 -3.31 7.46 8.60
C ILE A 229 -2.29 8.53 8.21
N SER A 230 -1.62 8.38 7.06
CA SER A 230 -0.65 9.38 6.58
C SER A 230 -1.27 10.75 6.34
N ARG A 231 -2.59 10.84 6.12
CA ARG A 231 -3.32 12.11 6.00
C ARG A 231 -3.26 12.95 7.28
N ALA A 232 -3.07 12.29 8.42
CA ALA A 232 -2.84 12.97 9.70
C ALA A 232 -1.37 13.35 9.95
N PHE A 233 -0.50 13.27 8.94
CA PHE A 233 0.94 13.59 9.02
C PHE A 233 1.23 14.92 9.74
N PRO A 234 0.49 16.03 9.53
CA PRO A 234 0.74 17.28 10.24
C PRO A 234 0.70 17.15 11.76
N TYR A 235 -0.10 16.23 12.32
CA TYR A 235 -0.26 16.08 13.77
C TYR A 235 0.81 15.18 14.42
N PHE A 236 1.46 14.29 13.67
CA PHE A 236 2.43 13.36 14.22
C PHE A 236 3.87 13.54 13.72
N LYS A 237 4.10 14.31 12.65
CA LYS A 237 5.39 14.43 11.98
C LYS A 237 6.52 14.90 12.91
N ASP A 238 6.23 15.87 13.78
CA ASP A 238 7.27 16.47 14.64
C ASP A 238 7.71 15.46 15.73
N ARG A 239 6.77 14.71 16.29
CA ARG A 239 7.08 13.64 17.24
C ARG A 239 7.82 12.48 16.58
N MET A 240 7.41 12.10 15.37
CA MET A 240 8.09 11.11 14.54
C MET A 240 9.56 11.47 14.32
N LYS A 241 9.80 12.73 13.90
CA LYS A 241 11.17 13.25 13.71
C LYS A 241 11.96 13.29 15.00
N ALA A 242 11.40 13.80 16.09
CA ALA A 242 12.05 13.84 17.39
C ALA A 242 12.43 12.46 17.91
N CYS A 243 11.61 11.43 17.63
CA CYS A 243 11.95 10.04 17.95
C CYS A 243 13.17 9.57 17.14
N LEU A 244 13.20 9.82 15.85
CA LEU A 244 14.34 9.48 14.99
C LEU A 244 15.62 10.20 15.43
N GLU A 245 15.56 11.50 15.65
CA GLU A 245 16.72 12.31 16.06
C GLU A 245 17.30 11.87 17.41
N LYS A 246 16.44 11.41 18.31
CA LYS A 246 16.87 10.97 19.64
C LYS A 246 17.51 9.58 19.64
N ASP A 247 16.91 8.63 18.90
CA ASP A 247 17.15 7.21 19.13
C ASP A 247 17.90 6.54 17.96
N PHE A 248 17.96 7.17 16.76
CA PHE A 248 18.65 6.62 15.61
C PHE A 248 20.15 6.89 15.64
N ILE A 249 20.97 5.83 15.58
CA ILE A 249 22.42 5.91 15.85
C ILE A 249 23.25 6.53 14.70
N TYR A 250 22.66 6.76 13.51
CA TYR A 250 23.37 7.32 12.35
C TYR A 250 22.78 8.68 11.94
N PRO A 251 23.14 9.79 12.63
CA PRO A 251 22.55 11.10 12.35
C PRO A 251 22.81 11.61 10.93
N GLU A 252 23.87 11.17 10.28
CA GLU A 252 24.15 11.56 8.89
C GLU A 252 23.14 10.97 7.89
N THR A 253 22.61 9.77 8.17
CA THR A 253 21.49 9.19 7.39
C THR A 253 20.26 10.08 7.50
N LEU A 254 19.93 10.56 8.71
CA LEU A 254 18.77 11.43 8.93
C LEU A 254 18.87 12.78 8.19
N LYS A 255 20.06 13.27 7.93
CA LYS A 255 20.27 14.51 7.14
C LYS A 255 20.03 14.29 5.63
N ARG A 256 20.16 13.07 5.15
CA ARG A 256 20.11 12.72 3.72
C ARG A 256 18.80 12.13 3.28
N ILE A 257 18.15 11.35 4.15
CA ILE A 257 16.88 10.69 3.83
C ILE A 257 15.78 11.71 3.49
N LYS A 258 15.09 11.47 2.39
CA LYS A 258 13.91 12.24 1.99
C LYS A 258 12.66 11.52 2.47
N ILE A 259 12.04 12.00 3.55
CA ILE A 259 10.73 11.49 4.01
C ILE A 259 9.65 12.38 3.42
N ARG A 260 8.73 11.79 2.67
CA ARG A 260 7.58 12.45 2.02
C ARG A 260 6.27 11.85 2.48
N GLN A 261 5.21 12.61 2.44
CA GLN A 261 3.84 12.13 2.56
C GLN A 261 3.15 12.30 1.20
N LEU A 262 2.38 11.29 0.80
CA LEU A 262 1.65 11.29 -0.46
C LEU A 262 0.18 10.97 -0.19
N ASP A 263 -0.68 11.95 -0.44
CA ASP A 263 -2.14 11.83 -0.34
C ASP A 263 -2.72 11.77 -1.75
N ASN A 264 -2.64 10.59 -2.35
CA ASN A 264 -3.24 10.31 -3.65
C ASN A 264 -3.73 8.86 -3.66
N ASP A 265 -5.04 8.68 -3.70
CA ASP A 265 -5.70 7.37 -3.68
C ASP A 265 -5.44 6.54 -4.95
N GLU A 266 -4.94 7.17 -6.03
CA GLU A 266 -4.66 6.50 -7.31
C GLU A 266 -3.25 5.90 -7.38
N ILE A 267 -2.40 6.14 -6.40
CA ILE A 267 -0.99 5.72 -6.46
C ILE A 267 -0.84 4.21 -6.56
N ALA A 268 -1.56 3.43 -5.75
CA ALA A 268 -1.52 1.97 -5.84
C ALA A 268 -2.04 1.49 -7.21
N LEU A 269 -3.05 2.15 -7.73
CA LEU A 269 -3.64 1.88 -9.04
C LEU A 269 -2.64 2.13 -10.19
N ILE A 270 -1.90 3.25 -10.12
CA ILE A 270 -0.80 3.53 -11.05
C ILE A 270 0.25 2.43 -10.96
N GLY A 271 0.66 2.05 -9.76
CA GLY A 271 1.64 0.98 -9.57
C GLY A 271 1.15 -0.35 -10.14
N ALA A 272 -0.09 -0.72 -9.89
CA ALA A 272 -0.70 -1.92 -10.47
C ALA A 272 -0.65 -1.89 -12.01
N ALA A 273 -1.08 -0.81 -12.66
CA ALA A 273 -1.08 -0.67 -14.11
C ALA A 273 0.31 -0.81 -14.74
N TYR A 274 1.38 -0.57 -13.98
CA TYR A 274 2.76 -0.59 -14.43
C TYR A 274 3.58 -1.80 -13.94
N LEU A 275 2.93 -2.83 -13.38
CA LEU A 275 3.57 -4.11 -13.06
C LEU A 275 4.17 -4.75 -14.33
N ARG A 276 5.38 -5.36 -14.16
CA ARG A 276 6.13 -6.02 -15.23
C ARG A 276 6.22 -7.52 -15.04
#